data_dda3bc62409277006c9127ba482f7767
#
_entry.id   dda3bc62409277006c9127ba482f7767
#
_cell.length_a   1.000
_cell.length_b   1.000
_cell.length_c   1.000
_cell.angle_alpha   90.00
_cell.angle_beta   90.00
_cell.angle_gamma   90.00
#
_symmetry.space_group_name_H-M   'P 1'
#
loop_
_entity.id
_entity.type
_entity.pdbx_description
1 polymer ?
#
loop_
_entity_poly.entity_id
_entity_poly.type
_entity_poly.pdbx_seq_one_letter_code
_entity_poly.pdbx_strand_id
1 'polypeptide(L)'
;MRHIIVGTAGHIDHGKTALIRALTGKNTDRLEEEKRRGITIDLGFAYLDLPGGGRAGIIDVPGHERFIHNMAAGAAGMDLVLLVIAADEGVMPQTREHLHILRMLGVKKYVVVLNKCDLAEEEWLSMVEEDIRQELGKDLPENSPIFRVSARTGAGIEALKEEIARCAAGEEEEIRETGFPRIPVDRVFSVPGFGTVVTGTLLGGRIRRGDELEICPGGTVCRVRGIQVYEEEVDECSGGQRAALDLAGAEREQIRRGDVLT
;
A
#
# COMPACT_ATOMS: atom_id res chain seq x y z
N MET A 1 14.92 -1.43 12.64
CA MET A 1 13.55 -0.85 12.64
C MET A 1 12.72 -1.63 11.65
N ARG A 2 11.54 -2.04 12.03
CA ARG A 2 10.71 -2.87 11.18
C ARG A 2 9.97 -2.03 10.15
N HIS A 3 10.02 -2.47 8.91
CA HIS A 3 9.31 -1.86 7.80
C HIS A 3 8.15 -2.78 7.39
N ILE A 4 6.96 -2.22 7.29
CA ILE A 4 5.75 -2.90 6.85
C ILE A 4 5.09 -2.08 5.73
N ILE A 5 4.58 -2.74 4.73
CA ILE A 5 3.78 -2.11 3.68
C ILE A 5 2.30 -2.42 3.91
N VAL A 6 1.52 -1.38 4.10
CA VAL A 6 0.08 -1.46 4.33
C VAL A 6 -0.65 -0.95 3.10
N GLY A 7 -1.45 -1.78 2.48
CA GLY A 7 -2.32 -1.39 1.36
C GLY A 7 -3.75 -1.14 1.79
N THR A 8 -4.49 -0.29 1.07
CA THR A 8 -5.95 -0.23 1.19
C THR A 8 -6.62 -1.10 0.13
N ALA A 9 -7.83 -1.57 0.39
CA ALA A 9 -8.69 -2.23 -0.58
C ALA A 9 -10.15 -1.95 -0.25
N GLY A 10 -11.06 -2.17 -1.20
CA GLY A 10 -12.49 -1.95 -0.99
C GLY A 10 -13.14 -1.11 -2.09
N HIS A 11 -14.45 -0.98 -2.01
CA HIS A 11 -15.27 -0.33 -3.03
C HIS A 11 -14.91 1.16 -3.21
N ILE A 12 -15.30 1.73 -4.35
CA ILE A 12 -15.28 3.18 -4.57
C ILE A 12 -16.14 3.86 -3.49
N ASP A 13 -15.80 5.06 -3.08
CA ASP A 13 -16.51 5.88 -2.08
C ASP A 13 -16.62 5.30 -0.65
N HIS A 14 -16.02 4.13 -0.37
CA HIS A 14 -15.91 3.59 0.99
C HIS A 14 -14.92 4.36 1.88
N GLY A 15 -14.23 5.37 1.33
CA GLY A 15 -13.39 6.30 2.09
C GLY A 15 -11.96 5.83 2.34
N LYS A 16 -11.36 5.03 1.43
CA LYS A 16 -9.96 4.58 1.52
C LYS A 16 -8.98 5.75 1.67
N THR A 17 -9.02 6.70 0.76
CA THR A 17 -8.16 7.91 0.77
C THR A 17 -8.42 8.78 2.00
N ALA A 18 -9.70 8.90 2.43
CA ALA A 18 -10.04 9.61 3.66
C ALA A 18 -9.47 8.93 4.91
N LEU A 19 -9.51 7.60 4.95
CA LEU A 19 -8.90 6.80 6.02
C LEU A 19 -7.39 7.02 6.09
N ILE A 20 -6.70 6.98 4.95
CA ILE A 20 -5.26 7.24 4.91
C ILE A 20 -4.95 8.65 5.40
N ARG A 21 -5.73 9.63 4.99
CA ARG A 21 -5.56 11.00 5.47
C ARG A 21 -5.77 11.10 6.99
N ALA A 22 -6.74 10.38 7.56
CA ALA A 22 -6.96 10.33 9.00
C ALA A 22 -5.81 9.65 9.76
N LEU A 23 -5.22 8.59 9.17
CA LEU A 23 -4.09 7.87 9.76
C LEU A 23 -2.78 8.67 9.68
N THR A 24 -2.50 9.35 8.55
CA THR A 24 -1.17 9.89 8.22
C THR A 24 -1.11 11.42 8.18
N GLY A 25 -2.25 12.09 8.13
CA GLY A 25 -2.35 13.53 7.85
C GLY A 25 -2.09 13.92 6.39
N LYS A 26 -1.71 12.97 5.51
CA LYS A 26 -1.37 13.21 4.10
C LYS A 26 -2.54 12.88 3.18
N ASN A 27 -2.74 13.70 2.15
CA ASN A 27 -3.67 13.38 1.05
C ASN A 27 -2.90 12.67 -0.07
N THR A 28 -3.34 11.48 -0.44
CA THR A 28 -2.72 10.64 -1.47
C THR A 28 -3.17 10.97 -2.89
N ASP A 29 -4.29 11.68 -3.07
CA ASP A 29 -4.76 12.14 -4.38
C ASP A 29 -3.86 13.26 -4.92
N ARG A 30 -3.13 12.96 -5.99
CA ARG A 30 -2.14 13.88 -6.60
C ARG A 30 -2.65 14.50 -7.89
N LEU A 31 -3.41 13.74 -8.67
CA LEU A 31 -3.90 14.18 -9.96
C LEU A 31 -5.03 15.20 -9.78
N GLU A 32 -5.01 16.26 -10.58
CA GLU A 32 -6.11 17.24 -10.58
C GLU A 32 -7.46 16.58 -10.95
N GLU A 33 -7.43 15.51 -11.73
CA GLU A 33 -8.61 14.74 -12.10
C GLU A 33 -9.15 13.96 -10.90
N GLU A 34 -8.30 13.37 -10.06
CA GLU A 34 -8.68 12.71 -8.80
C GLU A 34 -9.39 13.69 -7.86
N LYS A 35 -8.79 14.85 -7.66
CA LYS A 35 -9.35 15.92 -6.80
C LYS A 35 -10.69 16.43 -7.32
N ARG A 36 -10.82 16.58 -8.64
CA ARG A 36 -12.05 17.08 -9.27
C ARG A 36 -13.18 16.06 -9.23
N ARG A 37 -12.84 14.77 -9.42
CA ARG A 37 -13.83 13.68 -9.46
C ARG A 37 -14.09 13.06 -8.10
N GLY A 38 -13.21 13.27 -7.11
CA GLY A 38 -13.27 12.63 -5.81
C GLY A 38 -12.96 11.13 -5.83
N ILE A 39 -12.29 10.64 -6.89
CA ILE A 39 -11.94 9.22 -7.05
C ILE A 39 -10.45 9.06 -7.27
N THR A 40 -9.84 8.08 -6.62
CA THR A 40 -8.44 7.69 -6.85
C THR A 40 -8.32 6.94 -8.18
N ILE A 41 -7.41 7.38 -9.04
CA ILE A 41 -7.17 6.81 -10.38
C ILE A 41 -5.87 6.01 -10.40
N ASP A 42 -4.81 6.55 -9.83
CA ASP A 42 -3.50 5.89 -9.74
C ASP A 42 -3.17 5.56 -8.27
N LEU A 43 -2.10 4.80 -8.06
CA LEU A 43 -1.64 4.47 -6.71
C LEU A 43 -1.27 5.75 -5.94
N GLY A 44 -1.78 5.89 -4.74
CA GLY A 44 -1.38 6.91 -3.79
C GLY A 44 -0.34 6.35 -2.82
N PHE A 45 0.57 7.20 -2.30
CA PHE A 45 1.59 6.76 -1.36
C PHE A 45 1.73 7.75 -0.23
N ALA A 46 1.81 7.20 0.98
CA ALA A 46 2.07 7.93 2.21
C ALA A 46 2.93 7.07 3.15
N TYR A 47 3.25 7.58 4.32
CA TYR A 47 3.82 6.80 5.39
C TYR A 47 3.15 7.14 6.72
N LEU A 48 3.16 6.19 7.63
CA LEU A 48 2.62 6.30 8.97
C LEU A 48 3.73 6.03 9.98
N ASP A 49 3.97 6.97 10.88
CA ASP A 49 4.83 6.74 12.04
C ASP A 49 4.07 5.85 13.03
N LEU A 50 4.67 4.72 13.40
CA LEU A 50 4.02 3.71 14.22
C LEU A 50 4.20 3.99 15.72
N PRO A 51 3.18 3.75 16.55
CA PRO A 51 3.34 3.69 18.00
C PRO A 51 4.46 2.73 18.38
N GLY A 52 5.38 3.17 19.25
CA GLY A 52 6.54 2.37 19.64
C GLY A 52 7.74 2.44 18.70
N GLY A 53 7.68 3.24 17.65
CA GLY A 53 8.77 3.50 16.69
C GLY A 53 8.68 2.67 15.42
N GLY A 54 9.36 3.15 14.37
CA GLY A 54 9.30 2.58 13.02
C GLY A 54 8.28 3.29 12.15
N ARG A 55 8.29 2.96 10.84
CA ARG A 55 7.38 3.54 9.83
C ARG A 55 6.73 2.45 9.00
N ALA A 56 5.45 2.61 8.73
CA ALA A 56 4.72 1.82 7.74
C ALA A 56 4.63 2.60 6.42
N GLY A 57 4.99 1.98 5.30
CA GLY A 57 4.64 2.49 3.98
C GLY A 57 3.17 2.26 3.71
N ILE A 58 2.45 3.27 3.24
CA ILE A 58 1.03 3.17 2.92
C ILE A 58 0.84 3.25 1.41
N ILE A 59 0.07 2.31 0.85
CA ILE A 59 -0.32 2.28 -0.55
C ILE A 59 -1.84 2.44 -0.64
N ASP A 60 -2.28 3.56 -1.20
CA ASP A 60 -3.68 3.81 -1.51
C ASP A 60 -4.00 3.29 -2.89
N VAL A 61 -4.92 2.34 -2.98
CA VAL A 61 -5.31 1.78 -4.27
C VAL A 61 -6.63 2.36 -4.75
N PRO A 62 -6.78 2.55 -6.07
CA PRO A 62 -8.06 2.94 -6.65
C PRO A 62 -9.14 1.89 -6.37
N GLY A 63 -10.37 2.34 -6.11
CA GLY A 63 -11.51 1.47 -5.82
C GLY A 63 -12.28 1.01 -7.05
N HIS A 64 -12.15 1.71 -8.17
CA HIS A 64 -12.96 1.47 -9.36
C HIS A 64 -12.40 0.33 -10.22
N GLU A 65 -13.26 -0.55 -10.75
CA GLU A 65 -12.91 -1.70 -11.59
C GLU A 65 -11.99 -1.39 -12.77
N ARG A 66 -12.15 -0.20 -13.39
CA ARG A 66 -11.31 0.25 -14.52
C ARG A 66 -9.83 0.38 -14.14
N PHE A 67 -9.51 0.49 -12.87
CA PHE A 67 -8.15 0.70 -12.36
C PHE A 67 -7.59 -0.53 -11.63
N ILE A 68 -8.19 -1.69 -11.83
CA ILE A 68 -7.74 -2.96 -11.23
C ILE A 68 -6.27 -3.27 -11.53
N HIS A 69 -5.79 -2.93 -12.74
CA HIS A 69 -4.38 -3.10 -13.09
C HIS A 69 -3.46 -2.24 -12.22
N ASN A 70 -3.88 -1.01 -11.89
CA ASN A 70 -3.13 -0.14 -10.99
C ASN A 70 -3.10 -0.71 -9.58
N MET A 71 -4.26 -1.21 -9.10
CA MET A 71 -4.36 -1.88 -7.80
C MET A 71 -3.43 -3.10 -7.72
N ALA A 72 -3.47 -3.99 -8.72
CA ALA A 72 -2.63 -5.19 -8.76
C ALA A 72 -1.13 -4.85 -8.78
N ALA A 73 -0.72 -3.81 -9.50
CA ALA A 73 0.66 -3.35 -9.51
C ALA A 73 1.14 -2.85 -8.14
N GLY A 74 0.25 -2.21 -7.36
CA GLY A 74 0.56 -1.78 -5.99
C GLY A 74 0.54 -2.90 -4.96
N ALA A 75 -0.15 -4.01 -5.24
CA ALA A 75 -0.32 -5.10 -4.29
C ALA A 75 0.95 -5.93 -4.08
N ALA A 76 1.89 -5.88 -5.04
CA ALA A 76 3.18 -6.56 -4.91
C ALA A 76 3.97 -5.99 -3.72
N GLY A 77 4.20 -6.83 -2.71
CA GLY A 77 4.92 -6.44 -1.50
C GLY A 77 4.06 -5.86 -0.37
N MET A 78 2.74 -5.85 -0.48
CA MET A 78 1.88 -5.53 0.66
C MET A 78 1.95 -6.64 1.71
N ASP A 79 2.16 -6.25 2.96
CA ASP A 79 2.22 -7.13 4.13
C ASP A 79 0.88 -7.26 4.82
N LEU A 80 0.15 -6.15 4.84
CA LEU A 80 -1.12 -5.98 5.48
C LEU A 80 -2.06 -5.22 4.56
N VAL A 81 -3.31 -5.64 4.49
CA VAL A 81 -4.36 -4.91 3.77
C VAL A 81 -5.42 -4.42 4.74
N LEU A 82 -5.73 -3.14 4.65
CA LEU A 82 -6.92 -2.54 5.25
C LEU A 82 -8.08 -2.68 4.26
N LEU A 83 -8.96 -3.65 4.49
CA LEU A 83 -10.16 -3.85 3.67
C LEU A 83 -11.25 -2.92 4.15
N VAL A 84 -11.44 -1.80 3.45
CA VAL A 84 -12.33 -0.72 3.86
C VAL A 84 -13.75 -0.94 3.33
N ILE A 85 -14.69 -0.97 4.25
CA ILE A 85 -16.13 -1.17 3.99
C ILE A 85 -16.86 -0.01 4.66
N ALA A 86 -17.73 0.67 3.93
CA ALA A 86 -18.55 1.75 4.50
C ALA A 86 -19.76 1.17 5.23
N ALA A 87 -20.04 1.68 6.43
CA ALA A 87 -21.13 1.18 7.30
C ALA A 87 -22.51 1.42 6.70
N ASP A 88 -22.66 2.43 5.86
CA ASP A 88 -23.91 2.79 5.18
C ASP A 88 -24.23 1.90 3.96
N GLU A 89 -23.21 1.20 3.39
CA GLU A 89 -23.36 0.41 2.17
C GLU A 89 -23.09 -1.09 2.36
N GLY A 90 -22.28 -1.48 3.37
CA GLY A 90 -21.89 -2.87 3.60
C GLY A 90 -20.93 -3.43 2.54
N VAL A 91 -20.98 -4.75 2.35
CA VAL A 91 -20.08 -5.46 1.41
C VAL A 91 -20.53 -5.24 -0.03
N MET A 92 -19.71 -4.57 -0.83
CA MET A 92 -19.99 -4.25 -2.22
C MET A 92 -19.18 -5.15 -3.18
N PRO A 93 -19.60 -5.30 -4.47
CA PRO A 93 -18.95 -6.21 -5.41
C PRO A 93 -17.44 -6.00 -5.55
N GLN A 94 -16.98 -4.74 -5.67
CA GLN A 94 -15.55 -4.44 -5.80
C GLN A 94 -14.74 -4.81 -4.54
N THR A 95 -15.37 -4.82 -3.35
CA THR A 95 -14.72 -5.29 -2.13
C THR A 95 -14.35 -6.78 -2.24
N ARG A 96 -15.24 -7.60 -2.79
CA ARG A 96 -15.00 -9.04 -3.03
C ARG A 96 -13.95 -9.25 -4.11
N GLU A 97 -14.03 -8.51 -5.21
CA GLU A 97 -13.06 -8.58 -6.32
C GLU A 97 -11.65 -8.24 -5.82
N HIS A 98 -11.50 -7.14 -5.05
CA HIS A 98 -10.22 -6.75 -4.49
C HIS A 98 -9.67 -7.82 -3.54
N LEU A 99 -10.51 -8.36 -2.66
CA LEU A 99 -10.09 -9.43 -1.74
C LEU A 99 -9.58 -10.65 -2.50
N HIS A 100 -10.30 -11.10 -3.53
CA HIS A 100 -9.89 -12.25 -4.34
C HIS A 100 -8.55 -12.01 -5.06
N ILE A 101 -8.36 -10.83 -5.68
CA ILE A 101 -7.11 -10.48 -6.36
C ILE A 101 -5.95 -10.46 -5.37
N LEU A 102 -6.11 -9.82 -4.22
CA LEU A 102 -5.07 -9.73 -3.20
C LEU A 102 -4.67 -11.09 -2.64
N ARG A 103 -5.63 -12.00 -2.46
CA ARG A 103 -5.36 -13.41 -2.09
C ARG A 103 -4.56 -14.14 -3.17
N MET A 104 -4.94 -13.98 -4.43
CA MET A 104 -4.18 -14.57 -5.56
C MET A 104 -2.75 -14.03 -5.64
N LEU A 105 -2.53 -12.77 -5.25
CA LEU A 105 -1.21 -12.14 -5.17
C LEU A 105 -0.43 -12.51 -3.90
N GLY A 106 -1.01 -13.34 -3.03
CA GLY A 106 -0.33 -13.92 -1.88
C GLY A 106 -0.35 -13.06 -0.61
N VAL A 107 -1.17 -12.00 -0.55
CA VAL A 107 -1.34 -11.21 0.68
C VAL A 107 -2.00 -12.08 1.76
N LYS A 108 -1.39 -12.11 2.95
CA LYS A 108 -1.79 -13.04 4.03
C LYS A 108 -2.47 -12.37 5.21
N LYS A 109 -2.26 -11.08 5.43
CA LYS A 109 -2.79 -10.36 6.60
C LYS A 109 -3.80 -9.31 6.18
N TYR A 110 -4.96 -9.34 6.83
CA TYR A 110 -6.05 -8.41 6.57
C TYR A 110 -6.60 -7.86 7.88
N VAL A 111 -6.93 -6.58 7.86
CA VAL A 111 -7.74 -5.90 8.87
C VAL A 111 -8.95 -5.33 8.14
N VAL A 112 -10.14 -5.72 8.56
CA VAL A 112 -11.37 -5.12 8.04
C VAL A 112 -11.61 -3.80 8.76
N VAL A 113 -11.83 -2.75 7.99
CA VAL A 113 -12.10 -1.41 8.51
C VAL A 113 -13.51 -1.00 8.14
N LEU A 114 -14.43 -1.10 9.10
CA LEU A 114 -15.81 -0.60 8.96
C LEU A 114 -15.77 0.91 9.15
N ASN A 115 -15.75 1.65 8.04
CA ASN A 115 -15.63 3.10 8.01
C ASN A 115 -17.01 3.78 7.96
N LYS A 116 -17.05 5.09 8.17
CA LYS A 116 -18.26 5.92 8.24
C LYS A 116 -19.20 5.53 9.38
N CYS A 117 -18.68 4.98 10.48
CA CYS A 117 -19.51 4.56 11.62
C CYS A 117 -20.28 5.71 12.29
N ASP A 118 -19.90 6.95 12.01
CA ASP A 118 -20.61 8.15 12.44
C ASP A 118 -21.97 8.38 11.74
N LEU A 119 -22.26 7.60 10.69
CA LEU A 119 -23.51 7.68 9.92
C LEU A 119 -24.54 6.62 10.33
N ALA A 120 -24.20 5.72 11.26
CA ALA A 120 -25.03 4.57 11.60
C ALA A 120 -25.13 4.38 13.13
N GLU A 121 -26.25 3.80 13.57
CA GLU A 121 -26.47 3.45 14.97
C GLU A 121 -25.84 2.09 15.31
N GLU A 122 -25.65 1.82 16.61
CA GLU A 122 -24.94 0.64 17.13
C GLU A 122 -25.52 -0.70 16.66
N GLU A 123 -26.85 -0.79 16.60
CA GLU A 123 -27.55 -1.99 16.15
C GLU A 123 -27.26 -2.29 14.67
N TRP A 124 -27.26 -1.23 13.84
CA TRP A 124 -26.92 -1.34 12.42
C TRP A 124 -25.46 -1.75 12.23
N LEU A 125 -24.52 -1.13 12.95
CA LEU A 125 -23.11 -1.47 12.89
C LEU A 125 -22.86 -2.94 13.22
N SER A 126 -23.54 -3.47 14.25
CA SER A 126 -23.42 -4.87 14.65
C SER A 126 -23.97 -5.81 13.59
N MET A 127 -25.06 -5.44 12.90
CA MET A 127 -25.62 -6.21 11.80
C MET A 127 -24.67 -6.23 10.60
N VAL A 128 -24.10 -5.09 10.23
CA VAL A 128 -23.12 -5.02 9.10
C VAL A 128 -21.86 -5.83 9.42
N GLU A 129 -21.40 -5.85 10.65
CA GLU A 129 -20.25 -6.73 11.02
C GLU A 129 -20.58 -8.21 10.86
N GLU A 130 -21.77 -8.63 11.22
CA GLU A 130 -22.20 -10.03 11.04
C GLU A 130 -22.29 -10.36 9.55
N ASP A 131 -22.86 -9.48 8.73
CA ASP A 131 -22.90 -9.63 7.27
C ASP A 131 -21.49 -9.77 6.68
N ILE A 132 -20.54 -8.93 7.12
CA ILE A 132 -19.14 -9.02 6.69
C ILE A 132 -18.55 -10.40 7.03
N ARG A 133 -18.78 -10.91 8.23
CA ARG A 133 -18.32 -12.25 8.64
C ARG A 133 -18.94 -13.36 7.83
N GLN A 134 -20.22 -13.27 7.54
CA GLN A 134 -20.95 -14.26 6.73
C GLN A 134 -20.49 -14.25 5.28
N GLU A 135 -20.35 -13.06 4.70
CA GLU A 135 -20.07 -12.89 3.27
C GLU A 135 -18.59 -13.08 2.91
N LEU A 136 -17.68 -12.59 3.77
CA LEU A 136 -16.24 -12.60 3.49
C LEU A 136 -15.46 -13.58 4.37
N GLY A 137 -16.05 -14.14 5.41
CA GLY A 137 -15.34 -14.97 6.39
C GLY A 137 -14.66 -16.22 5.81
N LYS A 138 -15.14 -16.75 4.68
CA LYS A 138 -14.47 -17.86 3.96
C LYS A 138 -13.25 -17.43 3.17
N ASP A 139 -13.22 -16.15 2.82
CA ASP A 139 -12.18 -15.55 1.97
C ASP A 139 -11.13 -14.78 2.77
N LEU A 140 -11.47 -14.33 3.96
CA LEU A 140 -10.55 -13.73 4.92
C LEU A 140 -9.82 -14.80 5.74
N PRO A 141 -8.57 -14.57 6.16
CA PRO A 141 -7.90 -15.41 7.15
C PRO A 141 -8.73 -15.51 8.44
N GLU A 142 -8.66 -16.66 9.11
CA GLU A 142 -9.28 -16.83 10.43
C GLU A 142 -8.80 -15.73 11.38
N ASN A 143 -9.74 -15.15 12.13
CA ASN A 143 -9.48 -14.06 13.08
C ASN A 143 -9.03 -12.72 12.47
N SER A 144 -9.33 -12.43 11.21
CA SER A 144 -9.17 -11.08 10.69
C SER A 144 -10.01 -10.10 11.52
N PRO A 145 -9.40 -9.14 12.22
CA PRO A 145 -10.14 -8.23 13.10
C PRO A 145 -10.95 -7.23 12.29
N ILE A 146 -12.07 -6.79 12.87
CA ILE A 146 -12.90 -5.70 12.34
C ILE A 146 -12.76 -4.50 13.26
N PHE A 147 -12.39 -3.34 12.70
CA PHE A 147 -12.28 -2.07 13.41
C PHE A 147 -13.36 -1.10 12.92
N ARG A 148 -14.18 -0.62 13.83
CA ARG A 148 -15.13 0.46 13.58
C ARG A 148 -14.43 1.79 13.63
N VAL A 149 -14.51 2.56 12.54
CA VAL A 149 -13.83 3.84 12.45
C VAL A 149 -14.74 4.89 11.79
N SER A 150 -14.43 6.13 12.03
CA SER A 150 -14.86 7.25 11.22
C SER A 150 -13.66 8.08 10.81
N ALA A 151 -13.29 7.98 9.55
CA ALA A 151 -12.22 8.81 8.99
C ALA A 151 -12.54 10.32 9.07
N ARG A 152 -13.81 10.67 9.18
CA ARG A 152 -14.29 12.06 9.29
C ARG A 152 -14.11 12.62 10.70
N THR A 153 -14.48 11.86 11.73
CA THR A 153 -14.47 12.32 13.13
C THR A 153 -13.19 11.93 13.87
N GLY A 154 -12.42 10.98 13.34
CA GLY A 154 -11.25 10.41 14.00
C GLY A 154 -11.56 9.26 14.96
N ALA A 155 -12.83 8.90 15.14
CA ALA A 155 -13.19 7.79 16.02
C ALA A 155 -12.56 6.46 15.52
N GLY A 156 -11.99 5.67 16.45
CA GLY A 156 -11.39 4.37 16.17
C GLY A 156 -10.02 4.41 15.48
N ILE A 157 -9.54 5.58 15.03
CA ILE A 157 -8.28 5.70 14.26
C ILE A 157 -7.05 5.31 15.11
N GLU A 158 -6.98 5.70 16.37
CA GLU A 158 -5.84 5.34 17.22
C GLU A 158 -5.78 3.83 17.50
N ALA A 159 -6.92 3.18 17.76
CA ALA A 159 -6.97 1.73 17.91
C ALA A 159 -6.53 1.00 16.61
N LEU A 160 -6.89 1.52 15.45
CA LEU A 160 -6.42 0.99 14.17
C LEU A 160 -4.91 1.18 13.97
N LYS A 161 -4.32 2.31 14.40
CA LYS A 161 -2.86 2.52 14.38
C LYS A 161 -2.13 1.53 15.28
N GLU A 162 -2.66 1.27 16.48
CA GLU A 162 -2.10 0.26 17.39
C GLU A 162 -2.12 -1.14 16.78
N GLU A 163 -3.21 -1.50 16.09
CA GLU A 163 -3.30 -2.78 15.39
C GLU A 163 -2.30 -2.88 14.23
N ILE A 164 -2.12 -1.82 13.43
CA ILE A 164 -1.10 -1.77 12.39
C ILE A 164 0.29 -1.95 13.01
N ALA A 165 0.58 -1.28 14.13
CA ALA A 165 1.85 -1.44 14.84
C ALA A 165 2.04 -2.87 15.38
N ARG A 166 0.97 -3.50 15.89
CA ARG A 166 0.98 -4.91 16.34
C ARG A 166 1.28 -5.86 15.17
N CYS A 167 0.66 -5.65 14.02
CA CYS A 167 0.96 -6.41 12.80
C CYS A 167 2.40 -6.23 12.34
N ALA A 168 2.95 -5.01 12.52
CA ALA A 168 4.35 -4.71 12.24
C ALA A 168 5.30 -5.40 13.23
N ALA A 169 4.91 -5.75 14.44
CA ALA A 169 5.75 -6.37 15.48
C ALA A 169 5.94 -7.90 15.36
N GLY A 170 5.37 -8.66 14.40
CA GLY A 170 5.50 -10.11 14.21
C GLY A 170 6.85 -10.56 13.59
N GLU A 171 7.17 -11.86 13.58
CA GLU A 171 8.49 -12.52 13.49
C GLU A 171 9.19 -12.56 12.09
N GLU A 172 8.74 -11.89 11.04
CA GLU A 172 9.23 -12.13 9.66
C GLU A 172 10.43 -11.26 9.23
N GLU A 173 11.18 -10.66 10.15
CA GLU A 173 12.24 -9.69 9.80
C GLU A 173 13.48 -10.32 9.13
N GLU A 174 13.87 -11.56 9.52
CA GLU A 174 15.08 -12.20 8.98
C GLU A 174 14.99 -12.57 7.49
N ILE A 175 13.80 -12.88 6.97
CA ILE A 175 13.63 -13.38 5.59
C ILE A 175 13.79 -12.27 4.55
N ARG A 176 13.52 -10.99 4.90
CA ARG A 176 13.56 -9.89 3.95
C ARG A 176 14.91 -9.24 3.76
N GLU A 177 15.78 -9.35 4.74
CA GLU A 177 17.16 -8.83 4.63
C GLU A 177 18.07 -9.76 3.84
N THR A 178 17.67 -11.02 3.66
CA THR A 178 18.42 -12.02 2.92
C THR A 178 17.89 -12.20 1.50
N GLY A 179 18.77 -12.49 0.55
CA GLY A 179 18.43 -12.75 -0.83
C GLY A 179 18.82 -11.65 -1.82
N PHE A 180 18.45 -11.86 -3.08
CA PHE A 180 18.72 -10.88 -4.14
C PHE A 180 17.70 -9.74 -4.07
N PRO A 181 18.13 -8.49 -4.29
CA PRO A 181 17.23 -7.36 -4.32
C PRO A 181 16.28 -7.48 -5.52
N ARG A 182 14.99 -7.19 -5.29
CA ARG A 182 13.97 -7.13 -6.34
C ARG A 182 13.00 -6.01 -6.06
N ILE A 183 12.94 -5.05 -6.98
CA ILE A 183 11.95 -3.97 -6.94
C ILE A 183 11.05 -4.08 -8.16
N PRO A 184 9.81 -4.57 -8.02
CA PRO A 184 8.78 -4.36 -9.03
C PRO A 184 8.52 -2.86 -9.18
N VAL A 185 8.65 -2.36 -10.40
CA VAL A 185 8.48 -0.93 -10.70
C VAL A 185 7.01 -0.57 -10.69
N ASP A 186 6.60 0.31 -9.79
CA ASP A 186 5.23 0.84 -9.74
C ASP A 186 5.10 2.19 -10.47
N ARG A 187 6.19 2.98 -10.56
CA ARG A 187 6.25 4.23 -11.33
C ARG A 187 7.61 4.47 -11.94
N VAL A 188 7.61 5.16 -13.06
CA VAL A 188 8.81 5.69 -13.74
C VAL A 188 8.55 7.13 -14.12
N PHE A 189 9.48 8.01 -13.82
CA PHE A 189 9.40 9.42 -14.20
C PHE A 189 10.80 10.04 -14.34
N SER A 190 10.86 11.16 -15.07
CA SER A 190 12.10 11.94 -15.19
C SER A 190 12.04 13.13 -14.25
N VAL A 191 13.13 13.37 -13.52
CA VAL A 191 13.28 14.52 -12.63
C VAL A 191 14.36 15.43 -13.19
N PRO A 192 14.08 16.73 -13.45
CA PRO A 192 15.08 17.67 -13.89
C PRO A 192 16.30 17.68 -12.96
N GLY A 193 17.50 17.49 -13.53
CA GLY A 193 18.76 17.43 -12.79
C GLY A 193 19.12 16.08 -12.19
N PHE A 194 18.17 15.13 -12.05
CA PHE A 194 18.42 13.78 -11.54
C PHE A 194 18.37 12.72 -12.64
N GLY A 195 17.49 12.84 -13.62
CA GLY A 195 17.34 11.87 -14.70
C GLY A 195 16.16 10.92 -14.48
N THR A 196 16.38 9.62 -14.74
CA THR A 196 15.34 8.59 -14.61
C THR A 196 15.21 8.14 -13.17
N VAL A 197 14.02 8.30 -12.61
CA VAL A 197 13.68 7.84 -11.26
C VAL A 197 12.59 6.76 -11.35
N VAL A 198 12.81 5.66 -10.65
CA VAL A 198 11.82 4.59 -10.48
C VAL A 198 11.40 4.48 -9.03
N THR A 199 10.17 4.05 -8.80
CA THR A 199 9.70 3.73 -7.45
C THR A 199 9.14 2.32 -7.41
N GLY A 200 9.26 1.68 -6.25
CA GLY A 200 8.72 0.36 -5.98
C GLY A 200 9.03 -0.10 -4.55
N THR A 201 8.45 -1.22 -4.17
CA THR A 201 8.75 -1.87 -2.88
C THR A 201 9.89 -2.87 -3.07
N LEU A 202 10.96 -2.74 -2.29
CA LEU A 202 12.04 -3.73 -2.25
C LEU A 202 11.52 -4.99 -1.55
N LEU A 203 11.39 -6.09 -2.30
CA LEU A 203 10.80 -7.34 -1.80
C LEU A 203 11.78 -8.14 -0.92
N GLY A 204 13.08 -7.97 -1.10
CA GLY A 204 14.12 -8.65 -0.32
C GLY A 204 15.50 -8.09 -0.64
N GLY A 205 16.51 -8.50 0.13
CA GLY A 205 17.87 -8.03 -0.01
C GLY A 205 18.06 -6.57 0.41
N ARG A 206 19.16 -5.98 -0.06
CA ARG A 206 19.53 -4.57 0.18
C ARG A 206 20.03 -3.95 -1.10
N ILE A 207 19.80 -2.66 -1.27
CA ILE A 207 20.35 -1.85 -2.37
C ILE A 207 21.08 -0.67 -1.77
N ARG A 208 22.29 -0.41 -2.28
CA ARG A 208 23.14 0.70 -1.87
C ARG A 208 23.34 1.68 -3.00
N ARG A 209 23.61 2.90 -2.66
CA ARG A 209 24.11 3.89 -3.63
C ARG A 209 25.40 3.37 -4.28
N GLY A 210 25.40 3.35 -5.61
CA GLY A 210 26.51 2.86 -6.42
C GLY A 210 26.34 1.43 -6.93
N ASP A 211 25.38 0.67 -6.43
CA ASP A 211 25.07 -0.67 -6.93
C ASP A 211 24.63 -0.64 -8.39
N GLU A 212 24.93 -1.72 -9.10
CA GLU A 212 24.44 -1.97 -10.44
C GLU A 212 23.26 -2.94 -10.37
N LEU A 213 22.17 -2.58 -11.05
CA LEU A 213 20.95 -3.37 -11.13
C LEU A 213 20.60 -3.63 -12.58
N GLU A 214 20.01 -4.78 -12.85
CA GLU A 214 19.46 -5.15 -14.15
C GLU A 214 17.95 -4.87 -14.18
N ILE A 215 17.47 -4.31 -15.31
CA ILE A 215 16.07 -4.10 -15.58
C ILE A 215 15.52 -5.31 -16.35
N CYS A 216 14.72 -6.13 -15.70
CA CYS A 216 14.09 -7.30 -16.30
C CYS A 216 12.67 -6.96 -16.78
N PRO A 217 12.26 -7.41 -18.00
CA PRO A 217 12.93 -8.38 -18.87
C PRO A 217 13.94 -7.77 -19.86
N GLY A 218 14.16 -6.46 -19.85
CA GLY A 218 14.94 -5.76 -20.88
C GLY A 218 16.45 -6.06 -20.89
N GLY A 219 17.02 -6.50 -19.75
CA GLY A 219 18.46 -6.77 -19.62
C GLY A 219 19.35 -5.53 -19.56
N THR A 220 18.76 -4.33 -19.46
CA THR A 220 19.50 -3.07 -19.34
C THR A 220 20.11 -2.96 -17.95
N VAL A 221 21.43 -2.79 -17.87
CA VAL A 221 22.11 -2.54 -16.60
C VAL A 221 22.12 -1.04 -16.32
N CYS A 222 21.74 -0.67 -15.11
CA CYS A 222 21.72 0.69 -14.63
C CYS A 222 22.44 0.79 -13.27
N ARG A 223 22.91 2.00 -12.94
CA ARG A 223 23.59 2.27 -11.67
C ARG A 223 22.73 3.16 -10.77
N VAL A 224 22.61 2.80 -9.50
CA VAL A 224 21.90 3.57 -8.47
C VAL A 224 22.73 4.79 -8.07
N ARG A 225 22.27 5.99 -8.39
CA ARG A 225 22.92 7.26 -8.02
C ARG A 225 22.42 7.82 -6.70
N GLY A 226 21.15 7.61 -6.41
CA GLY A 226 20.49 8.08 -5.20
C GLY A 226 19.35 7.19 -4.79
N ILE A 227 19.06 7.18 -3.50
CA ILE A 227 17.99 6.39 -2.89
C ILE A 227 17.21 7.33 -1.98
N GLN A 228 15.87 7.31 -2.08
CA GLN A 228 15.00 7.97 -1.12
C GLN A 228 14.01 6.96 -0.53
N VAL A 229 13.87 6.98 0.79
CA VAL A 229 12.90 6.20 1.55
C VAL A 229 12.13 7.15 2.45
N TYR A 230 10.79 7.13 2.41
CA TYR A 230 9.95 8.05 3.18
C TYR A 230 10.28 9.54 3.00
N GLU A 231 10.59 9.97 1.77
CA GLU A 231 10.97 11.35 1.42
C GLU A 231 12.35 11.80 1.96
N GLU A 232 13.12 10.91 2.58
CA GLU A 232 14.47 11.16 3.09
C GLU A 232 15.53 10.48 2.19
N GLU A 233 16.64 11.20 1.88
CA GLU A 233 17.78 10.59 1.20
C GLU A 233 18.50 9.63 2.15
N VAL A 234 18.85 8.45 1.61
CA VAL A 234 19.57 7.40 2.34
C VAL A 234 20.65 6.79 1.45
N ASP A 235 21.66 6.17 2.05
CA ASP A 235 22.71 5.47 1.30
C ASP A 235 22.36 4.01 1.01
N GLU A 236 21.39 3.45 1.76
CA GLU A 236 20.96 2.04 1.62
C GLU A 236 19.47 1.92 1.88
N CYS A 237 18.79 1.01 1.18
CA CYS A 237 17.44 0.55 1.51
C CYS A 237 17.38 -0.97 1.62
N SER A 238 16.45 -1.48 2.43
CA SER A 238 16.29 -2.90 2.78
C SER A 238 14.94 -3.44 2.35
N GLY A 239 14.82 -4.76 2.27
CA GLY A 239 13.58 -5.45 1.99
C GLY A 239 12.43 -5.00 2.90
N GLY A 240 11.23 -4.81 2.33
CA GLY A 240 10.05 -4.27 3.00
C GLY A 240 9.95 -2.74 2.98
N GLN A 241 10.95 -2.03 2.41
CA GLN A 241 10.87 -0.59 2.22
C GLN A 241 10.39 -0.24 0.81
N ARG A 242 9.55 0.77 0.73
CA ARG A 242 9.28 1.42 -0.54
C ARG A 242 10.32 2.50 -0.79
N ALA A 243 11.03 2.39 -1.91
CA ALA A 243 12.11 3.28 -2.28
C ALA A 243 11.87 3.97 -3.62
N ALA A 244 12.45 5.17 -3.76
CA ALA A 244 12.68 5.83 -5.04
C ALA A 244 14.17 5.71 -5.36
N LEU A 245 14.50 5.19 -6.53
CA LEU A 245 15.87 5.03 -7.01
C LEU A 245 16.12 5.98 -8.18
N ASP A 246 17.13 6.84 -8.06
CA ASP A 246 17.69 7.61 -9.17
C ASP A 246 18.70 6.73 -9.92
N LEU A 247 18.44 6.51 -11.22
CA LEU A 247 19.19 5.58 -12.05
C LEU A 247 20.02 6.32 -13.10
N ALA A 248 21.27 5.87 -13.25
CA ALA A 248 22.14 6.23 -14.39
C ALA A 248 22.25 5.06 -15.35
N GLY A 249 22.32 5.35 -16.65
CA GLY A 249 22.49 4.32 -17.67
C GLY A 249 21.19 3.72 -18.20
N ALA A 250 20.03 4.22 -17.75
CA ALA A 250 18.73 3.84 -18.29
C ALA A 250 17.86 5.05 -18.55
N GLU A 251 17.26 5.10 -19.74
CA GLU A 251 16.31 6.13 -20.12
C GLU A 251 14.90 5.74 -19.68
N ARG A 252 14.05 6.75 -19.39
CA ARG A 252 12.68 6.54 -18.92
C ARG A 252 11.87 5.59 -19.84
N GLU A 253 12.07 5.71 -21.14
CA GLU A 253 11.36 4.94 -22.19
C GLU A 253 11.72 3.46 -22.21
N GLN A 254 12.85 3.09 -21.59
CA GLN A 254 13.32 1.71 -21.48
C GLN A 254 12.72 0.96 -20.29
N ILE A 255 12.04 1.69 -19.38
CA ILE A 255 11.50 1.12 -18.14
C ILE A 255 9.98 1.30 -18.15
N ARG A 256 9.26 0.26 -17.79
CA ARG A 256 7.80 0.25 -17.71
C ARG A 256 7.34 -0.18 -16.32
N ARG A 257 6.13 0.24 -15.96
CA ARG A 257 5.45 -0.32 -14.79
C ARG A 257 5.33 -1.83 -14.95
N GLY A 258 5.70 -2.58 -13.92
CA GLY A 258 5.74 -4.04 -13.91
C GLY A 258 7.09 -4.66 -14.26
N ASP A 259 8.04 -3.89 -14.79
CA ASP A 259 9.43 -4.34 -14.88
C ASP A 259 10.01 -4.53 -13.48
N VAL A 260 11.08 -5.30 -13.36
CA VAL A 260 11.72 -5.60 -12.08
C VAL A 260 13.18 -5.18 -12.14
N LEU A 261 13.62 -4.38 -11.17
CA LEU A 261 15.05 -4.15 -10.92
C LEU A 261 15.57 -5.22 -9.97
N THR A 262 16.70 -5.83 -10.34
CA THR A 262 17.35 -6.90 -9.56
C THR A 262 18.87 -6.80 -9.64
#